data_378a652b1ba02f5c4b847fcffe4911e3
#
_entry.id   378a652b1ba02f5c4b847fcffe4911e3
#
_cell.length_a   1.000
_cell.length_b   1.000
_cell.length_c   1.000
_cell.angle_alpha   90.00
_cell.angle_beta   90.00
_cell.angle_gamma   90.00
#
_symmetry.space_group_name_H-M   'P 1'
#
loop_
_entity.id
_entity.type
_entity.pdbx_description
1 polymer ?
#
loop_
_entity_poly.entity_id
_entity_poly.type
_entity_poly.pdbx_seq_one_letter_code
_entity_poly.pdbx_strand_id
1 'polypeptide(L)'
;MGAKWRLFILGWAVILAGAVLAHAVQTTGGVKVTDVRFPGDKGVVMSGLLYLPPGASAAHPAPAVLVSHGYINTREMQSPFAIELSRRGFVVLAMDMTGHGYSGAAVAQQGFGGPAALRYLQSRPEVD
;
A
#
# COMPACT_ATOMS: atom_id res chain seq x y z
N MET A 1 13.32 22.49 35.11
CA MET A 1 12.91 21.23 34.45
C MET A 1 14.02 20.20 34.66
N GLY A 2 13.73 19.08 35.34
CA GLY A 2 14.73 18.05 35.65
C GLY A 2 15.26 17.30 34.45
N ALA A 3 16.46 16.70 34.54
CA ALA A 3 17.11 15.98 33.45
C ALA A 3 16.23 14.90 32.83
N LYS A 4 15.43 14.19 33.62
CA LYS A 4 14.48 13.15 33.14
C LYS A 4 13.44 13.70 32.19
N TRP A 5 12.90 14.90 32.45
CA TRP A 5 11.92 15.54 31.55
C TRP A 5 12.57 16.04 30.27
N ARG A 6 13.81 16.48 30.29
CA ARG A 6 14.56 16.85 29.07
C ARG A 6 14.77 15.64 28.17
N LEU A 7 15.16 14.49 28.73
CA LEU A 7 15.34 13.26 27.98
C LEU A 7 14.02 12.74 27.42
N PHE A 8 12.93 12.83 28.20
CA PHE A 8 11.59 12.45 27.71
C PHE A 8 11.15 13.30 26.53
N ILE A 9 11.28 14.62 26.63
CA ILE A 9 10.92 15.54 25.54
C ILE A 9 11.81 15.31 24.31
N LEU A 10 13.12 15.11 24.51
CA LEU A 10 14.03 14.80 23.42
C LEU A 10 13.65 13.49 22.72
N GLY A 11 13.30 12.45 23.47
CA GLY A 11 12.84 11.18 22.91
C GLY A 11 11.62 11.36 22.02
N TRP A 12 10.60 12.08 22.49
CA TRP A 12 9.42 12.39 21.68
C TRP A 12 9.74 13.24 20.44
N ALA A 13 10.63 14.22 20.59
CA ALA A 13 11.04 15.05 19.45
C ALA A 13 11.74 14.21 18.37
N VAL A 14 12.60 13.26 18.76
CA VAL A 14 13.26 12.34 17.82
C VAL A 14 12.25 11.42 17.12
N ILE A 15 11.29 10.86 17.88
CA ILE A 15 10.24 10.00 17.33
C ILE A 15 9.39 10.77 16.31
N LEU A 16 8.94 11.97 16.66
CA LEU A 16 8.12 12.80 15.78
C LEU A 16 8.89 13.23 14.51
N ALA A 17 10.13 13.67 14.68
CA ALA A 17 10.99 14.03 13.55
C ALA A 17 11.23 12.82 12.63
N GLY A 18 11.49 11.65 13.21
CA GLY A 18 11.64 10.41 12.46
C GLY A 18 10.38 10.00 11.69
N ALA A 19 9.20 10.13 12.33
CA ALA A 19 7.91 9.84 11.69
C ALA A 19 7.63 10.78 10.51
N VAL A 20 7.88 12.09 10.68
CA VAL A 20 7.72 13.08 9.60
C VAL A 20 8.68 12.79 8.46
N LEU A 21 9.94 12.51 8.76
CA LEU A 21 10.94 12.17 7.75
C LEU A 21 10.57 10.89 7.00
N ALA A 22 10.14 9.84 7.71
CA ALA A 22 9.69 8.59 7.11
C ALA A 22 8.50 8.84 6.16
N HIS A 23 7.51 9.62 6.60
CA HIS A 23 6.37 9.99 5.75
C HIS A 23 6.83 10.76 4.50
N ALA A 24 7.70 11.76 4.65
CA ALA A 24 8.22 12.53 3.53
C ALA A 24 8.98 11.65 2.54
N VAL A 25 9.80 10.71 3.01
CA VAL A 25 10.53 9.78 2.14
C VAL A 25 9.58 8.84 1.40
N GLN A 26 8.52 8.35 2.06
CA GLN A 26 7.52 7.51 1.42
C GLN A 26 6.74 8.24 0.33
N THR A 27 6.46 9.53 0.50
CA THR A 27 5.68 10.34 -0.43
C THR A 27 6.53 11.17 -1.38
N THR A 28 7.87 11.14 -1.26
CA THR A 28 8.76 11.88 -2.18
C THR A 28 8.60 11.41 -3.62
N GLY A 29 8.62 12.35 -4.55
CA GLY A 29 8.39 12.09 -5.97
C GLY A 29 6.92 12.12 -6.39
N GLY A 30 6.01 12.55 -5.50
CA GLY A 30 4.59 12.74 -5.81
C GLY A 30 3.77 11.46 -5.89
N VAL A 31 4.30 10.33 -5.41
CA VAL A 31 3.53 9.08 -5.29
C VAL A 31 2.39 9.28 -4.30
N LYS A 32 1.15 9.04 -4.75
CA LYS A 32 -0.03 9.05 -3.89
C LYS A 32 -0.35 7.64 -3.42
N VAL A 33 -0.40 7.44 -2.11
CA VAL A 33 -0.77 6.15 -1.51
C VAL A 33 -2.18 6.24 -0.93
N THR A 34 -3.02 5.27 -1.29
CA THR A 34 -4.42 5.22 -0.85
C THR A 34 -4.74 3.83 -0.31
N ASP A 35 -5.35 3.76 0.88
CA ASP A 35 -5.93 2.54 1.41
C ASP A 35 -7.22 2.23 0.66
N VAL A 36 -7.29 1.06 0.05
CA VAL A 36 -8.43 0.65 -0.78
C VAL A 36 -9.07 -0.63 -0.28
N ARG A 37 -10.39 -0.71 -0.49
CA ARG A 37 -11.18 -1.92 -0.30
C ARG A 37 -11.86 -2.25 -1.61
N PHE A 38 -11.86 -3.51 -1.98
CA PHE A 38 -12.45 -3.98 -3.24
C PHE A 38 -13.07 -5.36 -3.08
N PRO A 39 -14.03 -5.71 -3.94
CA PRO A 39 -14.68 -7.00 -3.89
C PRO A 39 -13.70 -8.14 -4.24
N GLY A 40 -13.61 -9.11 -3.37
CA GLY A 40 -13.02 -10.41 -3.65
C GLY A 40 -14.07 -11.40 -4.13
N ASP A 41 -13.65 -12.63 -4.35
CA ASP A 41 -14.58 -13.70 -4.73
C ASP A 41 -15.47 -14.09 -3.52
N LYS A 42 -16.66 -14.61 -3.82
CA LYS A 42 -17.63 -15.10 -2.81
C LYS A 42 -17.98 -14.08 -1.70
N GLY A 43 -18.01 -12.79 -2.02
CA GLY A 43 -18.40 -11.74 -1.09
C GLY A 43 -17.33 -11.35 -0.06
N VAL A 44 -16.11 -11.83 -0.19
CA VAL A 44 -14.99 -11.40 0.65
C VAL A 44 -14.61 -9.97 0.28
N VAL A 45 -14.37 -9.13 1.29
CA VAL A 45 -13.80 -7.79 1.08
C VAL A 45 -12.28 -7.92 1.12
N MET A 46 -11.64 -7.49 0.04
CA MET A 46 -10.19 -7.43 -0.08
C MET A 46 -9.66 -6.05 0.29
N SER A 47 -8.45 -6.01 0.73
CA SER A 47 -7.73 -4.81 1.15
C SER A 47 -6.42 -4.66 0.39
N GLY A 48 -6.00 -3.42 0.14
CA GLY A 48 -4.72 -3.12 -0.47
C GLY A 48 -4.28 -1.69 -0.25
N LEU A 49 -3.01 -1.42 -0.53
CA LEU A 49 -2.46 -0.09 -0.70
C LEU A 49 -2.26 0.16 -2.19
N LEU A 50 -2.94 1.16 -2.72
CA LEU A 50 -2.81 1.59 -4.11
C LEU A 50 -1.83 2.76 -4.17
N TYR A 51 -0.76 2.58 -4.93
CA TYR A 51 0.28 3.57 -5.19
C TYR A 51 0.09 4.12 -6.60
N LEU A 52 -0.19 5.41 -6.70
CA LEU A 52 -0.34 6.10 -7.99
C LEU A 52 0.90 6.95 -8.27
N PRO A 53 1.55 6.73 -9.41
CA PRO A 53 2.68 7.56 -9.82
C PRO A 53 2.23 8.98 -10.15
N PRO A 54 3.14 9.97 -10.10
CA PRO A 54 2.83 11.32 -10.54
C PRO A 54 2.34 11.35 -11.99
N GLY A 55 1.22 12.03 -12.21
CA GLY A 55 0.65 12.19 -13.55
C GLY A 55 -0.27 11.06 -14.01
N ALA A 56 -0.30 9.90 -13.35
CA ALA A 56 -1.25 8.86 -13.69
C ALA A 56 -2.70 9.32 -13.42
N SER A 57 -3.53 9.19 -14.43
CA SER A 57 -4.94 9.59 -14.40
C SER A 57 -5.71 8.86 -15.50
N ALA A 58 -7.03 9.02 -15.52
CA ALA A 58 -7.85 8.49 -16.61
C ALA A 58 -7.47 9.04 -18.01
N ALA A 59 -6.89 10.24 -18.07
CA ALA A 59 -6.41 10.83 -19.32
C ALA A 59 -4.99 10.37 -19.70
N HIS A 60 -4.23 9.89 -18.72
CA HIS A 60 -2.85 9.42 -18.86
C HIS A 60 -2.70 8.14 -18.03
N PRO A 61 -3.27 7.03 -18.48
CA PRO A 61 -3.14 5.76 -17.77
C PRO A 61 -1.70 5.25 -17.79
N ALA A 62 -1.35 4.45 -16.81
CA ALA A 62 -0.01 3.89 -16.65
C ALA A 62 -0.07 2.37 -16.50
N PRO A 63 0.99 1.65 -16.87
CA PRO A 63 1.05 0.21 -16.66
C PRO A 63 0.98 -0.12 -15.17
N ALA A 64 0.35 -1.26 -14.84
CA ALA A 64 0.10 -1.64 -13.47
C ALA A 64 0.85 -2.90 -13.04
N VAL A 65 1.17 -2.95 -11.74
CA VAL A 65 1.81 -4.09 -11.09
C VAL A 65 1.02 -4.47 -9.84
N LEU A 66 0.68 -5.75 -9.74
CA LEU A 66 0.17 -6.34 -8.51
C LEU A 66 1.33 -6.92 -7.72
N VAL A 67 1.47 -6.54 -6.45
CA VAL A 67 2.45 -7.12 -5.52
C VAL A 67 1.74 -7.80 -4.36
N SER A 68 2.23 -8.97 -3.99
CA SER A 68 1.68 -9.80 -2.92
C SER A 68 2.76 -10.12 -1.90
N HIS A 69 2.38 -10.13 -0.64
CA HIS A 69 3.26 -10.53 0.46
C HIS A 69 3.41 -12.05 0.57
N GLY A 70 4.37 -12.50 1.38
CA GLY A 70 4.51 -13.91 1.76
C GLY A 70 3.58 -14.31 2.92
N TYR A 71 3.62 -15.59 3.28
CA TYR A 71 2.84 -16.13 4.41
C TYR A 71 3.17 -15.40 5.72
N ILE A 72 2.16 -15.16 6.57
CA ILE A 72 2.26 -14.43 7.86
C ILE A 72 2.60 -12.92 7.73
N ASN A 73 2.51 -12.34 6.56
CA ASN A 73 2.79 -10.93 6.33
C ASN A 73 1.52 -10.15 5.92
N THR A 74 1.68 -8.88 5.67
CA THR A 74 0.64 -7.97 5.19
C THR A 74 1.16 -7.10 4.05
N ARG A 75 0.27 -6.36 3.40
CA ARG A 75 0.55 -5.46 2.28
C ARG A 75 1.66 -4.45 2.55
N GLU A 76 1.86 -4.05 3.82
CA GLU A 76 2.88 -3.08 4.22
C GLU A 76 4.31 -3.58 3.96
N MET A 77 4.51 -4.89 3.97
CA MET A 77 5.83 -5.48 3.65
C MET A 77 6.27 -5.23 2.22
N GLN A 78 5.34 -4.92 1.32
CA GLN A 78 5.64 -4.62 -0.07
C GLN A 78 5.87 -3.12 -0.33
N SER A 79 5.69 -2.25 0.67
CA SER A 79 5.79 -0.80 0.51
C SER A 79 7.10 -0.32 -0.10
N PRO A 80 8.29 -0.83 0.27
CA PRO A 80 9.54 -0.38 -0.35
C PRO A 80 9.59 -0.64 -1.86
N PHE A 81 9.12 -1.81 -2.30
CA PHE A 81 9.06 -2.17 -3.72
C PHE A 81 7.97 -1.38 -4.45
N ALA A 82 6.79 -1.24 -3.82
CA ALA A 82 5.66 -0.53 -4.40
C ALA A 82 5.98 0.96 -4.65
N ILE A 83 6.64 1.62 -3.71
CA ILE A 83 7.07 3.01 -3.86
C ILE A 83 8.07 3.15 -5.01
N GLU A 84 9.07 2.28 -5.07
CA GLU A 84 10.10 2.35 -6.12
C GLU A 84 9.53 2.06 -7.51
N LEU A 85 8.61 1.11 -7.64
CA LEU A 85 7.92 0.86 -8.89
C LEU A 85 7.04 2.06 -9.29
N SER A 86 6.31 2.63 -8.32
CA SER A 86 5.46 3.79 -8.60
C SER A 86 6.27 5.02 -8.99
N ARG A 87 7.43 5.27 -8.38
CA ARG A 87 8.37 6.33 -8.82
C ARG A 87 8.85 6.15 -10.25
N ARG A 88 8.84 4.92 -10.76
CA ARG A 88 9.19 4.57 -12.14
C ARG A 88 8.00 4.60 -13.10
N GLY A 89 6.84 5.07 -12.64
CA GLY A 89 5.68 5.28 -13.49
C GLY A 89 4.67 4.14 -13.49
N PHE A 90 4.76 3.16 -12.59
CA PHE A 90 3.77 2.10 -12.49
C PHE A 90 2.69 2.42 -11.46
N VAL A 91 1.43 2.13 -11.79
CA VAL A 91 0.39 1.98 -10.77
C VAL A 91 0.63 0.67 -10.03
N VAL A 92 0.73 0.70 -8.71
CA VAL A 92 1.02 -0.51 -7.93
C VAL A 92 -0.07 -0.77 -6.92
N LEU A 93 -0.58 -1.99 -6.88
CA LEU A 93 -1.46 -2.47 -5.82
C LEU A 93 -0.70 -3.48 -4.95
N ALA A 94 -0.42 -3.09 -3.71
CA ALA A 94 0.04 -4.02 -2.69
C ALA A 94 -1.18 -4.58 -1.96
N MET A 95 -1.51 -5.85 -2.22
CA MET A 95 -2.71 -6.47 -1.66
C MET A 95 -2.43 -7.17 -0.33
N ASP A 96 -3.42 -7.20 0.56
CA ASP A 96 -3.51 -8.21 1.60
C ASP A 96 -4.13 -9.47 1.01
N MET A 97 -3.45 -10.61 1.13
CA MET A 97 -4.04 -11.90 0.75
C MET A 97 -5.27 -12.21 1.62
N THR A 98 -6.21 -13.00 1.12
CA THR A 98 -7.36 -13.46 1.92
C THR A 98 -6.91 -14.08 3.23
N GLY A 99 -7.56 -13.73 4.33
CA GLY A 99 -7.18 -14.17 5.68
C GLY A 99 -5.98 -13.47 6.29
N HIS A 100 -5.43 -12.43 5.64
CA HIS A 100 -4.31 -11.64 6.13
C HIS A 100 -4.68 -10.16 6.19
N GLY A 101 -3.98 -9.41 7.03
CA GLY A 101 -4.15 -7.97 7.18
C GLY A 101 -5.60 -7.57 7.38
N TYR A 102 -6.09 -6.70 6.53
CA TYR A 102 -7.47 -6.20 6.54
C TYR A 102 -8.38 -6.89 5.52
N SER A 103 -7.88 -7.90 4.80
CA SER A 103 -8.71 -8.72 3.93
C SER A 103 -9.54 -9.73 4.72
N GLY A 104 -10.75 -9.99 4.27
CA GLY A 104 -11.64 -10.96 4.90
C GLY A 104 -11.07 -12.38 4.92
N ALA A 105 -11.61 -13.21 5.80
CA ALA A 105 -11.15 -14.57 6.00
C ALA A 105 -11.28 -15.42 4.72
N ALA A 106 -10.30 -16.27 4.51
CA ALA A 106 -10.29 -17.20 3.40
C ALA A 106 -11.36 -18.27 3.57
N VAL A 107 -12.34 -18.28 2.67
CA VAL A 107 -13.02 -19.52 2.33
C VAL A 107 -12.25 -20.05 1.13
N ALA A 108 -11.51 -21.15 1.28
CA ALA A 108 -10.69 -21.83 0.27
C ALA A 108 -10.70 -21.17 -1.12
N GLN A 109 -9.93 -20.10 -1.28
CA GLN A 109 -9.89 -19.33 -2.52
C GLN A 109 -8.58 -19.62 -3.26
N GLN A 110 -8.69 -19.97 -4.52
CA GLN A 110 -7.52 -20.11 -5.38
C GLN A 110 -6.80 -18.77 -5.52
N GLY A 111 -5.47 -18.78 -5.34
CA GLY A 111 -4.62 -17.60 -5.52
C GLY A 111 -4.78 -16.51 -4.44
N PHE A 112 -5.30 -16.84 -3.27
CA PHE A 112 -5.39 -15.95 -2.10
C PHE A 112 -5.97 -14.56 -2.40
N GLY A 113 -6.87 -14.45 -3.38
CA GLY A 113 -7.49 -13.20 -3.81
C GLY A 113 -6.74 -12.48 -4.94
N GLY A 114 -5.64 -13.01 -5.43
CA GLY A 114 -4.86 -12.43 -6.54
C GLY A 114 -5.69 -12.12 -7.79
N PRO A 115 -6.52 -13.06 -8.30
CA PRO A 115 -7.38 -12.79 -9.45
C PRO A 115 -8.36 -11.62 -9.21
N ALA A 116 -8.92 -11.48 -8.00
CA ALA A 116 -9.80 -10.37 -7.67
C ALA A 116 -9.03 -9.03 -7.63
N ALA A 117 -7.82 -9.04 -7.06
CA ALA A 117 -6.96 -7.87 -7.03
C ALA A 117 -6.54 -7.43 -8.44
N LEU A 118 -6.27 -8.37 -9.34
CA LEU A 118 -5.97 -8.06 -10.74
C LEU A 118 -7.18 -7.45 -11.46
N ARG A 119 -8.39 -8.01 -11.28
CA ARG A 119 -9.61 -7.41 -11.82
C ARG A 119 -9.85 -6.00 -11.30
N TYR A 120 -9.57 -5.78 -10.02
CA TYR A 120 -9.66 -4.44 -9.43
C TYR A 120 -8.69 -3.47 -10.11
N LEU A 121 -7.42 -3.85 -10.30
CA LEU A 121 -6.45 -3.02 -11.02
C LEU A 121 -6.93 -2.72 -12.45
N GLN A 122 -7.37 -3.73 -13.19
CA GLN A 122 -7.87 -3.59 -14.56
C GLN A 122 -9.13 -2.70 -14.67
N SER A 123 -9.88 -2.55 -13.57
CA SER A 123 -11.06 -1.66 -13.52
C SER A 123 -10.70 -0.19 -13.24
N ARG A 124 -9.46 0.09 -12.92
CA ARG A 124 -9.03 1.45 -12.55
C ARG A 124 -8.82 2.31 -13.80
N PRO A 125 -9.37 3.54 -13.81
CA PRO A 125 -9.21 4.42 -14.96
C PRO A 125 -7.77 4.93 -15.15
N GLU A 126 -6.92 4.82 -14.11
CA GLU A 126 -5.51 5.20 -14.17
C GLU A 126 -4.60 4.07 -14.69
N VAL A 127 -5.16 2.91 -15.04
CA VAL A 127 -4.42 1.72 -15.49
C VAL A 127 -4.65 1.48 -16.98
N ASP A 128 -3.53 1.20 -17.69
CA ASP A 128 -3.49 0.82 -19.09
C ASP A 128 -3.43 -0.72 -19.24
#